data_918cf3c7676d639d71a1cb0a19eb4de5
#
_entry.id   918cf3c7676d639d71a1cb0a19eb4de5
#
_cell.length_a   1.000
_cell.length_b   1.000
_cell.length_c   1.000
_cell.angle_alpha   90.00
_cell.angle_beta   90.00
_cell.angle_gamma   90.00
#
_symmetry.space_group_name_H-M   'P 1'
#
loop_
_entity.id
_entity.type
_entity.pdbx_description
1 polymer ?
#
loop_
_entity_poly.entity_id
_entity_poly.type
_entity_poly.pdbx_seq_one_letter_code
_entity_poly.pdbx_strand_id
1 'polypeptide(L)'
;MTAPSASVILVVEDDLGVRTLATRLLEREGYHVIAVTDGEAGYRAVAEHAPDLVLLDVGLPKLDGFEVTRALRRDPRNATLPILLVTGRTNAEDVVAGLDAGADDFVRKPYDRAELLARIRSALRLRRALVGMEAAHAVVTALANAVEAKDAPTEHHCQRLAFMATRLAMRIGLPEAERDAIAYGALLHDVGKIGVPESILTKAGPLDDDEWAVMRRHPEIGERICAPLAAFGVFGPIIRHHHERWDGSGYPDGLRHEGIPIGARVVALVDAFDAMTHDRSYRAARSIPDALGEVVRLAGRQFDPDLAPMLVVEINRGAAMVPAVVDRPLTAATLRGTAIASPWMSRPDHRS
;
A
#
# COMPACT_ATOMS: atom_id res chain seq x y z
N MET A 1 20.36 4.34 -24.68
CA MET A 1 19.88 4.94 -23.41
C MET A 1 19.21 6.24 -23.79
N THR A 2 17.87 6.26 -23.84
CA THR A 2 17.10 7.49 -24.03
C THR A 2 17.34 8.39 -22.83
N ALA A 3 17.68 9.68 -23.06
CA ALA A 3 17.75 10.67 -21.98
C ALA A 3 16.44 10.66 -21.21
N PRO A 4 16.46 10.75 -19.86
CA PRO A 4 15.23 10.84 -19.08
C PRO A 4 14.42 12.02 -19.61
N SER A 5 13.13 11.81 -19.89
CA SER A 5 12.24 12.87 -20.33
C SER A 5 12.29 14.02 -19.31
N ALA A 6 12.41 15.25 -19.80
CA ALA A 6 12.41 16.43 -18.94
C ALA A 6 11.15 16.42 -18.07
N SER A 7 11.30 16.62 -16.75
CA SER A 7 10.12 16.71 -15.87
C SER A 7 9.27 17.93 -16.24
N VAL A 8 7.95 17.74 -16.21
CA VAL A 8 6.96 18.78 -16.53
C VAL A 8 6.58 19.54 -15.26
N ILE A 9 6.78 20.86 -15.25
CA ILE A 9 6.40 21.72 -14.14
C ILE A 9 5.26 22.64 -14.57
N LEU A 10 4.16 22.62 -13.85
CA LEU A 10 3.07 23.57 -14.03
C LEU A 10 3.32 24.79 -13.16
N VAL A 11 3.38 25.97 -13.76
CA VAL A 11 3.49 27.27 -13.10
C VAL A 11 2.15 27.97 -13.16
N VAL A 12 1.55 28.25 -12.02
CA VAL A 12 0.28 28.99 -11.89
C VAL A 12 0.57 30.32 -11.22
N GLU A 13 0.56 31.41 -11.99
CA GLU A 13 0.96 32.75 -11.54
C GLU A 13 0.24 33.79 -12.39
N ASP A 14 -0.44 34.74 -11.80
CA ASP A 14 -1.20 35.76 -12.53
C ASP A 14 -0.30 36.93 -13.02
N ASP A 15 0.74 37.29 -12.25
CA ASP A 15 1.68 38.32 -12.67
C ASP A 15 2.54 37.83 -13.85
N LEU A 16 2.47 38.56 -14.96
CA LEU A 16 3.20 38.23 -16.19
C LEU A 16 4.73 38.24 -15.99
N GLY A 17 5.26 39.18 -15.20
CA GLY A 17 6.69 39.32 -14.97
C GLY A 17 7.24 38.15 -14.16
N VAL A 18 6.56 37.81 -13.05
CA VAL A 18 6.92 36.70 -12.18
C VAL A 18 6.79 35.36 -12.91
N ARG A 19 5.67 35.15 -13.63
CA ARG A 19 5.43 33.96 -14.43
C ARG A 19 6.51 33.76 -15.49
N THR A 20 6.85 34.82 -16.25
CA THR A 20 7.90 34.75 -17.28
C THR A 20 9.26 34.45 -16.69
N LEU A 21 9.58 35.06 -15.55
CA LEU A 21 10.86 34.82 -14.87
C LEU A 21 10.96 33.37 -14.38
N ALA A 22 9.93 32.85 -13.73
CA ALA A 22 9.87 31.48 -13.25
C ALA A 22 9.98 30.48 -14.42
N THR A 23 9.22 30.69 -15.49
CA THR A 23 9.27 29.85 -16.70
C THR A 23 10.67 29.78 -17.28
N ARG A 24 11.29 30.95 -17.56
CA ARG A 24 12.66 31.00 -18.11
C ARG A 24 13.70 30.37 -17.21
N LEU A 25 13.57 30.54 -15.90
CA LEU A 25 14.45 29.93 -14.91
C LEU A 25 14.38 28.39 -15.00
N LEU A 26 13.19 27.84 -15.00
CA LEU A 26 12.96 26.40 -15.01
C LEU A 26 13.33 25.74 -16.35
N GLU A 27 13.02 26.41 -17.46
CA GLU A 27 13.43 25.96 -18.80
C GLU A 27 14.97 25.90 -18.95
N ARG A 28 15.70 26.87 -18.40
CA ARG A 28 17.17 26.86 -18.40
C ARG A 28 17.76 25.71 -17.57
N GLU A 29 17.03 25.20 -16.59
CA GLU A 29 17.41 24.02 -15.80
C GLU A 29 16.97 22.71 -16.46
N GLY A 30 16.38 22.77 -17.67
CA GLY A 30 15.99 21.60 -18.47
C GLY A 30 14.61 21.04 -18.15
N TYR A 31 13.77 21.78 -17.44
CA TYR A 31 12.37 21.39 -17.20
C TYR A 31 11.48 21.79 -18.38
N HIS A 32 10.44 21.00 -18.65
CA HIS A 32 9.35 21.43 -19.52
C HIS A 32 8.33 22.21 -18.71
N VAL A 33 8.01 23.44 -19.10
CA VAL A 33 7.16 24.34 -18.31
C VAL A 33 5.83 24.58 -19.00
N ILE A 34 4.75 24.37 -18.26
CA ILE A 34 3.40 24.78 -18.63
C ILE A 34 3.04 25.93 -17.72
N ALA A 35 2.62 27.06 -18.27
CA ALA A 35 2.33 28.25 -17.50
C ALA A 35 0.89 28.74 -17.74
N VAL A 36 0.15 28.98 -16.65
CA VAL A 36 -1.23 29.47 -16.67
C VAL A 36 -1.41 30.62 -15.70
N THR A 37 -2.51 31.35 -15.80
CA THR A 37 -2.70 32.68 -15.21
C THR A 37 -3.69 32.74 -14.05
N ASP A 38 -4.41 31.67 -13.77
CA ASP A 38 -5.43 31.66 -12.71
C ASP A 38 -5.61 30.24 -12.13
N GLY A 39 -6.23 30.17 -10.97
CA GLY A 39 -6.41 28.91 -10.25
C GLY A 39 -7.31 27.89 -10.95
N GLU A 40 -8.35 28.31 -11.67
CA GLU A 40 -9.19 27.39 -12.46
C GLU A 40 -8.42 26.77 -13.62
N ALA A 41 -7.62 27.60 -14.32
CA ALA A 41 -6.74 27.12 -15.38
C ALA A 41 -5.69 26.17 -14.81
N GLY A 42 -5.14 26.47 -13.63
CA GLY A 42 -4.21 25.61 -12.91
C GLY A 42 -4.81 24.23 -12.58
N TYR A 43 -6.01 24.21 -12.02
CA TYR A 43 -6.71 22.98 -11.72
C TYR A 43 -6.95 22.10 -12.97
N ARG A 44 -7.42 22.72 -14.08
CA ARG A 44 -7.64 22.00 -15.34
C ARG A 44 -6.34 21.47 -15.96
N ALA A 45 -5.29 22.30 -15.95
CA ALA A 45 -4.00 21.95 -16.52
C ALA A 45 -3.36 20.71 -15.87
N VAL A 46 -3.63 20.45 -14.58
CA VAL A 46 -3.17 19.21 -13.92
C VAL A 46 -3.77 17.97 -14.58
N ALA A 47 -5.07 17.98 -14.86
CA ALA A 47 -5.74 16.86 -15.52
C ALA A 47 -5.34 16.69 -16.99
N GLU A 48 -5.13 17.81 -17.72
CA GLU A 48 -4.82 17.82 -19.15
C GLU A 48 -3.37 17.41 -19.43
N HIS A 49 -2.43 17.78 -18.56
CA HIS A 49 -1.00 17.67 -18.84
C HIS A 49 -0.24 16.75 -17.89
N ALA A 50 -0.88 16.26 -16.82
CA ALA A 50 -0.27 15.39 -15.81
C ALA A 50 1.14 15.84 -15.36
N PRO A 51 1.32 17.09 -14.84
CA PRO A 51 2.62 17.64 -14.51
C PRO A 51 3.30 16.83 -13.39
N ASP A 52 4.64 16.95 -13.33
CA ASP A 52 5.44 16.33 -12.29
C ASP A 52 5.51 17.14 -11.00
N LEU A 53 5.19 18.42 -11.07
CA LEU A 53 5.16 19.35 -9.94
C LEU A 53 4.31 20.56 -10.29
N VAL A 54 3.60 21.10 -9.31
CA VAL A 54 2.87 22.35 -9.42
C VAL A 54 3.57 23.43 -8.59
N LEU A 55 3.98 24.51 -9.23
CA LEU A 55 4.42 25.74 -8.59
C LEU A 55 3.24 26.71 -8.63
N LEU A 56 2.66 27.03 -7.49
CA LEU A 56 1.33 27.61 -7.37
C LEU A 56 1.36 28.89 -6.53
N ASP A 57 1.07 30.04 -7.11
CA ASP A 57 0.88 31.25 -6.32
C ASP A 57 -0.38 31.13 -5.45
N VAL A 58 -0.28 31.70 -4.25
CA VAL A 58 -1.42 31.77 -3.34
C VAL A 58 -2.43 32.83 -3.76
N GLY A 59 -1.95 33.97 -4.27
CA GLY A 59 -2.74 35.16 -4.56
C GLY A 59 -3.44 35.16 -5.92
N LEU A 60 -3.95 34.05 -6.40
CA LEU A 60 -4.54 33.90 -7.74
C LEU A 60 -5.98 34.42 -7.83
N PRO A 61 -6.40 34.87 -9.02
CA PRO A 61 -7.79 35.17 -9.32
C PRO A 61 -8.61 33.88 -9.50
N LYS A 62 -9.94 33.97 -9.30
CA LYS A 62 -10.97 32.94 -9.40
C LYS A 62 -10.89 31.92 -8.25
N LEU A 63 -9.89 31.04 -8.24
CA LEU A 63 -9.56 30.14 -7.14
C LEU A 63 -8.20 30.52 -6.61
N ASP A 64 -8.09 30.73 -5.30
CA ASP A 64 -6.80 30.96 -4.66
C ASP A 64 -5.96 29.68 -4.58
N GLY A 65 -4.65 29.81 -4.33
CA GLY A 65 -3.74 28.67 -4.28
C GLY A 65 -4.12 27.62 -3.25
N PHE A 66 -4.73 28.00 -2.13
CA PHE A 66 -5.21 27.04 -1.11
C PHE A 66 -6.45 26.28 -1.58
N GLU A 67 -7.36 26.95 -2.29
CA GLU A 67 -8.57 26.31 -2.87
C GLU A 67 -8.17 25.30 -3.95
N VAL A 68 -7.25 25.68 -4.85
CA VAL A 68 -6.69 24.77 -5.85
C VAL A 68 -6.03 23.56 -5.20
N THR A 69 -5.22 23.77 -4.17
CA THR A 69 -4.54 22.69 -3.44
C THR A 69 -5.56 21.73 -2.84
N ARG A 70 -6.57 22.24 -2.11
CA ARG A 70 -7.64 21.40 -1.54
C ARG A 70 -8.42 20.63 -2.60
N ALA A 71 -8.70 21.28 -3.74
CA ALA A 71 -9.41 20.63 -4.84
C ALA A 71 -8.59 19.49 -5.46
N LEU A 72 -7.29 19.70 -5.68
CA LEU A 72 -6.37 18.68 -6.20
C LEU A 72 -6.21 17.49 -5.24
N ARG A 73 -6.13 17.73 -3.93
CA ARG A 73 -5.98 16.67 -2.91
C ARG A 73 -7.23 15.83 -2.70
N ARG A 74 -8.41 16.28 -3.13
CA ARG A 74 -9.64 15.46 -3.12
C ARG A 74 -9.61 14.33 -4.15
N ASP A 75 -8.78 14.46 -5.18
CA ASP A 75 -8.59 13.40 -6.18
C ASP A 75 -7.40 12.51 -5.79
N PRO A 76 -7.64 11.22 -5.49
CA PRO A 76 -6.57 10.30 -5.12
C PRO A 76 -5.44 10.18 -6.17
N ARG A 77 -5.72 10.44 -7.44
CA ARG A 77 -4.72 10.42 -8.51
C ARG A 77 -3.63 11.47 -8.33
N ASN A 78 -3.91 12.53 -7.59
CA ASN A 78 -2.99 13.61 -7.29
C ASN A 78 -2.30 13.46 -5.92
N ALA A 79 -2.46 12.32 -5.22
CA ALA A 79 -1.93 12.13 -3.87
C ALA A 79 -0.40 12.29 -3.80
N THR A 80 0.31 11.91 -4.87
CA THR A 80 1.77 12.01 -4.96
C THR A 80 2.26 13.21 -5.77
N LEU A 81 1.35 14.07 -6.29
CA LEU A 81 1.72 15.26 -7.06
C LEU A 81 2.24 16.34 -6.10
N PRO A 82 3.53 16.73 -6.18
CA PRO A 82 4.05 17.81 -5.34
C PRO A 82 3.43 19.16 -5.69
N ILE A 83 2.95 19.87 -4.68
CA ILE A 83 2.42 21.23 -4.79
C ILE A 83 3.28 22.14 -3.92
N LEU A 84 4.05 23.02 -4.55
CA LEU A 84 4.84 24.07 -3.92
C LEU A 84 4.07 25.38 -4.00
N LEU A 85 3.61 25.88 -2.85
CA LEU A 85 2.98 27.19 -2.78
C LEU A 85 4.00 28.32 -2.83
N VAL A 86 3.72 29.33 -3.65
CA VAL A 86 4.52 30.55 -3.70
C VAL A 86 3.70 31.70 -3.09
N THR A 87 4.25 32.41 -2.13
CA THR A 87 3.48 33.42 -1.40
C THR A 87 4.30 34.68 -1.08
N GLY A 88 3.71 35.84 -1.25
CA GLY A 88 4.23 37.10 -0.73
C GLY A 88 3.83 37.36 0.72
N ARG A 89 2.99 36.53 1.32
CA ARG A 89 2.52 36.63 2.69
C ARG A 89 3.54 35.99 3.62
N THR A 90 3.85 36.67 4.73
CA THR A 90 4.97 36.29 5.61
C THR A 90 4.55 35.80 6.99
N ASN A 91 3.25 35.78 7.29
CA ASN A 91 2.75 35.38 8.58
C ASN A 91 2.70 33.83 8.72
N ALA A 92 2.91 33.37 9.94
CA ALA A 92 2.92 31.93 10.26
C ALA A 92 1.57 31.25 9.97
N GLU A 93 0.48 32.01 10.05
CA GLU A 93 -0.89 31.52 9.81
C GLU A 93 -1.10 31.07 8.36
N ASP A 94 -0.56 31.81 7.37
CA ASP A 94 -0.66 31.43 5.95
C ASP A 94 0.15 30.18 5.62
N VAL A 95 1.28 29.96 6.30
CA VAL A 95 2.08 28.73 6.16
C VAL A 95 1.30 27.51 6.69
N VAL A 96 0.73 27.65 7.89
CA VAL A 96 -0.10 26.59 8.48
C VAL A 96 -1.32 26.30 7.59
N ALA A 97 -2.01 27.33 7.11
CA ALA A 97 -3.16 27.16 6.21
C ALA A 97 -2.79 26.45 4.90
N GLY A 98 -1.59 26.69 4.36
CA GLY A 98 -1.09 26.00 3.16
C GLY A 98 -0.81 24.52 3.38
N LEU A 99 -0.16 24.19 4.49
CA LEU A 99 0.09 22.79 4.86
C LEU A 99 -1.21 22.05 5.19
N ASP A 100 -2.13 22.69 5.90
CA ASP A 100 -3.46 22.14 6.19
C ASP A 100 -4.32 21.94 4.92
N ALA A 101 -4.10 22.77 3.90
CA ALA A 101 -4.70 22.60 2.59
C ALA A 101 -4.12 21.38 1.82
N GLY A 102 -2.98 20.83 2.28
CA GLY A 102 -2.31 19.67 1.69
C GLY A 102 -1.16 20.02 0.74
N ALA A 103 -0.58 21.23 0.82
CA ALA A 103 0.64 21.55 0.10
C ALA A 103 1.84 20.80 0.71
N ASP A 104 2.83 20.47 -0.12
CA ASP A 104 4.03 19.74 0.33
C ASP A 104 5.11 20.69 0.83
N ASP A 105 5.18 21.91 0.31
CA ASP A 105 6.14 22.91 0.71
C ASP A 105 5.68 24.31 0.27
N PHE A 106 6.39 25.34 0.73
CA PHE A 106 6.12 26.71 0.32
C PHE A 106 7.43 27.49 0.07
N VAL A 107 7.33 28.53 -0.77
CA VAL A 107 8.42 29.42 -1.12
C VAL A 107 7.95 30.86 -0.97
N ARG A 108 8.73 31.71 -0.28
CA ARG A 108 8.39 33.13 -0.06
C ARG A 108 8.85 34.00 -1.22
N LYS A 109 7.99 34.90 -1.68
CA LYS A 109 8.35 35.98 -2.61
C LYS A 109 8.96 37.18 -1.83
N PRO A 110 10.06 37.79 -2.30
CA PRO A 110 10.91 37.37 -3.41
C PRO A 110 11.74 36.15 -3.01
N TYR A 111 11.84 35.15 -3.89
CA TYR A 111 12.57 33.91 -3.62
C TYR A 111 13.98 33.95 -4.24
N ASP A 112 14.93 33.35 -3.56
CA ASP A 112 16.23 33.04 -4.11
C ASP A 112 16.14 31.90 -5.14
N ARG A 113 16.86 32.05 -6.25
CA ARG A 113 16.87 31.01 -7.31
C ARG A 113 17.36 29.68 -6.80
N ALA A 114 18.43 29.67 -5.99
CA ALA A 114 19.01 28.41 -5.53
C ALA A 114 18.07 27.70 -4.54
N GLU A 115 17.35 28.44 -3.70
CA GLU A 115 16.34 27.93 -2.79
C GLU A 115 15.19 27.29 -3.58
N LEU A 116 14.57 28.01 -4.51
CA LEU A 116 13.47 27.50 -5.32
C LEU A 116 13.86 26.20 -6.04
N LEU A 117 15.00 26.18 -6.71
CA LEU A 117 15.48 25.01 -7.43
C LEU A 117 15.82 23.84 -6.51
N ALA A 118 16.34 24.10 -5.30
CA ALA A 118 16.62 23.05 -4.33
C ALA A 118 15.34 22.37 -3.85
N ARG A 119 14.27 23.13 -3.56
CA ARG A 119 12.96 22.62 -3.16
C ARG A 119 12.30 21.81 -4.28
N ILE A 120 12.28 22.34 -5.51
CA ILE A 120 11.76 21.62 -6.69
C ILE A 120 12.49 20.29 -6.88
N ARG A 121 13.83 20.28 -6.85
CA ARG A 121 14.60 19.03 -6.99
C ARG A 121 14.30 18.04 -5.86
N SER A 122 14.11 18.52 -4.64
CA SER A 122 13.75 17.66 -3.50
C SER A 122 12.38 17.04 -3.67
N ALA A 123 11.37 17.84 -4.02
CA ALA A 123 10.00 17.40 -4.25
C ALA A 123 9.91 16.39 -5.40
N LEU A 124 10.59 16.65 -6.52
CA LEU A 124 10.63 15.72 -7.65
C LEU A 124 11.37 14.41 -7.33
N ARG A 125 12.42 14.44 -6.50
CA ARG A 125 13.07 13.19 -6.04
C ARG A 125 12.13 12.36 -5.20
N LEU A 126 11.44 12.97 -4.24
CA LEU A 126 10.46 12.27 -3.40
C LEU A 126 9.34 11.67 -4.23
N ARG A 127 8.76 12.45 -5.16
CA ARG A 127 7.74 11.92 -6.07
C ARG A 127 8.23 10.71 -6.87
N ARG A 128 9.42 10.80 -7.49
CA ARG A 128 9.98 9.67 -8.24
C ARG A 128 10.14 8.42 -7.39
N ALA A 129 10.58 8.57 -6.14
CA ALA A 129 10.69 7.46 -5.21
C ALA A 129 9.31 6.84 -4.90
N LEU A 130 8.29 7.67 -4.63
CA LEU A 130 6.92 7.20 -4.35
C LEU A 130 6.30 6.49 -5.57
N VAL A 131 6.39 7.08 -6.76
CA VAL A 131 5.89 6.46 -8.01
C VAL A 131 6.64 5.16 -8.31
N GLY A 132 7.96 5.12 -8.07
CA GLY A 132 8.76 3.91 -8.23
C GLY A 132 8.32 2.79 -7.26
N MET A 133 7.98 3.15 -6.02
CA MET A 133 7.45 2.19 -5.03
C MET A 133 6.06 1.67 -5.43
N GLU A 134 5.17 2.54 -5.92
CA GLU A 134 3.84 2.13 -6.42
C GLU A 134 3.96 1.19 -7.62
N ALA A 135 4.84 1.48 -8.56
CA ALA A 135 5.10 0.63 -9.71
C ALA A 135 5.66 -0.75 -9.30
N ALA A 136 6.61 -0.78 -8.36
CA ALA A 136 7.16 -2.02 -7.83
C ALA A 136 6.07 -2.86 -7.13
N HIS A 137 5.22 -2.23 -6.32
CA HIS A 137 4.09 -2.89 -5.66
C HIS A 137 3.10 -3.47 -6.69
N ALA A 138 2.78 -2.72 -7.74
CA ALA A 138 1.89 -3.19 -8.81
C ALA A 138 2.46 -4.42 -9.52
N VAL A 139 3.77 -4.45 -9.78
CA VAL A 139 4.45 -5.62 -10.39
C VAL A 139 4.39 -6.82 -9.47
N VAL A 140 4.67 -6.65 -8.17
CA VAL A 140 4.59 -7.73 -7.17
C VAL A 140 3.17 -8.30 -7.11
N THR A 141 2.16 -7.44 -7.06
CA THR A 141 0.74 -7.85 -7.05
C THR A 141 0.37 -8.59 -8.33
N ALA A 142 0.79 -8.10 -9.50
CA ALA A 142 0.52 -8.77 -10.77
C ALA A 142 1.18 -10.16 -10.85
N LEU A 143 2.40 -10.32 -10.32
CA LEU A 143 3.07 -11.62 -10.25
C LEU A 143 2.36 -12.57 -9.29
N ALA A 144 1.93 -12.10 -8.12
CA ALA A 144 1.15 -12.90 -7.16
C ALA A 144 -0.15 -13.41 -7.82
N ASN A 145 -0.91 -12.52 -8.47
CA ASN A 145 -2.14 -12.87 -9.18
C ASN A 145 -1.89 -13.84 -10.34
N ALA A 146 -0.77 -13.72 -11.06
CA ALA A 146 -0.43 -14.64 -12.15
C ALA A 146 -0.13 -16.06 -11.66
N VAL A 147 0.47 -16.19 -10.48
CA VAL A 147 0.70 -17.50 -9.84
C VAL A 147 -0.61 -18.08 -9.33
N GLU A 148 -1.44 -17.27 -8.68
CA GLU A 148 -2.76 -17.66 -8.19
C GLU A 148 -3.68 -18.18 -9.33
N ALA A 149 -3.68 -17.51 -10.47
CA ALA A 149 -4.45 -17.92 -11.65
C ALA A 149 -4.12 -19.34 -12.16
N LYS A 150 -2.97 -19.90 -11.77
CA LYS A 150 -2.58 -21.28 -12.06
C LYS A 150 -3.23 -22.31 -11.15
N ASP A 151 -3.53 -21.96 -9.91
CA ASP A 151 -3.98 -22.92 -8.87
C ASP A 151 -5.51 -23.09 -8.84
N ALA A 152 -6.23 -22.00 -8.77
CA ALA A 152 -7.70 -21.94 -8.93
C ALA A 152 -8.09 -20.46 -9.06
N PRO A 153 -8.97 -20.07 -9.98
CA PRO A 153 -9.32 -18.68 -10.17
C PRO A 153 -10.22 -18.18 -9.03
N THR A 154 -9.62 -17.80 -7.92
CA THR A 154 -10.30 -17.01 -6.89
C THR A 154 -9.85 -15.56 -7.06
N GLU A 155 -10.63 -14.79 -7.82
CA GLU A 155 -10.31 -13.37 -8.04
C GLU A 155 -9.95 -12.67 -6.73
N HIS A 156 -8.76 -12.02 -6.70
CA HIS A 156 -8.29 -11.19 -5.60
C HIS A 156 -7.99 -11.87 -4.24
N HIS A 157 -7.76 -13.17 -4.18
CA HIS A 157 -7.43 -13.88 -2.92
C HIS A 157 -6.22 -13.25 -2.22
N CYS A 158 -5.07 -13.13 -2.91
CA CYS A 158 -3.85 -12.55 -2.33
C CYS A 158 -4.08 -11.12 -1.77
N GLN A 159 -4.92 -10.32 -2.44
CA GLN A 159 -5.24 -8.96 -1.99
C GLN A 159 -6.15 -8.96 -0.76
N ARG A 160 -7.18 -9.82 -0.73
CA ARG A 160 -8.04 -10.00 0.46
C ARG A 160 -7.22 -10.47 1.64
N LEU A 161 -6.34 -11.44 1.40
CA LEU A 161 -5.45 -11.99 2.41
C LEU A 161 -4.54 -10.92 3.01
N ALA A 162 -3.85 -10.15 2.17
CA ALA A 162 -2.98 -9.05 2.60
C ALA A 162 -3.75 -8.01 3.41
N PHE A 163 -4.96 -7.65 2.97
CA PHE A 163 -5.82 -6.71 3.70
C PHE A 163 -6.22 -7.24 5.07
N MET A 164 -6.75 -8.47 5.15
CA MET A 164 -7.19 -9.05 6.42
C MET A 164 -6.01 -9.29 7.38
N ALA A 165 -4.88 -9.77 6.87
CA ALA A 165 -3.67 -9.99 7.67
C ALA A 165 -3.12 -8.68 8.25
N THR A 166 -3.10 -7.60 7.46
CA THR A 166 -2.70 -6.27 7.93
C THR A 166 -3.65 -5.76 9.01
N ARG A 167 -4.95 -5.92 8.86
CA ARG A 167 -5.93 -5.51 9.87
C ARG A 167 -5.78 -6.29 11.17
N LEU A 168 -5.57 -7.60 11.09
CA LEU A 168 -5.30 -8.41 12.28
C LEU A 168 -3.99 -7.98 12.95
N ALA A 169 -2.93 -7.72 12.17
CA ALA A 169 -1.66 -7.21 12.68
C ALA A 169 -1.80 -5.84 13.38
N MET A 170 -2.62 -4.95 12.84
CA MET A 170 -2.96 -3.68 13.51
C MET A 170 -3.70 -3.90 14.83
N ARG A 171 -4.64 -4.84 14.88
CA ARG A 171 -5.41 -5.16 16.08
C ARG A 171 -4.54 -5.67 17.22
N ILE A 172 -3.55 -6.49 16.91
CA ILE A 172 -2.61 -7.01 17.91
C ILE A 172 -1.46 -6.04 18.23
N GLY A 173 -1.48 -4.82 17.65
CA GLY A 173 -0.57 -3.74 17.98
C GLY A 173 0.82 -3.86 17.37
N LEU A 174 1.00 -4.61 16.28
CA LEU A 174 2.31 -4.71 15.63
C LEU A 174 2.75 -3.36 15.03
N PRO A 175 4.06 -3.06 15.06
CA PRO A 175 4.66 -1.89 14.42
C PRO A 175 4.37 -1.83 12.91
N GLU A 176 4.43 -0.64 12.32
CA GLU A 176 4.15 -0.44 10.88
C GLU A 176 5.03 -1.32 9.99
N ALA A 177 6.34 -1.39 10.28
CA ALA A 177 7.27 -2.21 9.51
C ALA A 177 6.92 -3.71 9.50
N GLU A 178 6.41 -4.25 10.61
CA GLU A 178 5.96 -5.64 10.69
C GLU A 178 4.64 -5.84 9.95
N ARG A 179 3.74 -4.86 9.98
CA ARG A 179 2.48 -4.88 9.21
C ARG A 179 2.74 -4.87 7.71
N ASP A 180 3.69 -4.06 7.24
CA ASP A 180 4.11 -4.03 5.84
C ASP A 180 4.73 -5.37 5.44
N ALA A 181 5.57 -5.97 6.29
CA ALA A 181 6.11 -7.29 6.06
C ALA A 181 5.02 -8.37 5.95
N ILE A 182 4.00 -8.31 6.79
CA ILE A 182 2.85 -9.22 6.76
C ILE A 182 2.05 -9.04 5.47
N ALA A 183 1.85 -7.80 5.02
CA ALA A 183 1.15 -7.52 3.77
C ALA A 183 1.88 -8.13 2.56
N TYR A 184 3.19 -7.93 2.45
CA TYR A 184 4.00 -8.53 1.37
C TYR A 184 4.10 -10.04 1.51
N GLY A 185 4.27 -10.56 2.73
CA GLY A 185 4.27 -11.99 2.99
C GLY A 185 2.96 -12.66 2.57
N ALA A 186 1.81 -12.03 2.87
CA ALA A 186 0.50 -12.49 2.45
C ALA A 186 0.29 -12.45 0.93
N LEU A 187 0.77 -11.39 0.26
CA LEU A 187 0.72 -11.30 -1.21
C LEU A 187 1.54 -12.40 -1.89
N LEU A 188 2.67 -12.78 -1.31
CA LEU A 188 3.67 -13.64 -1.94
C LEU A 188 3.74 -15.05 -1.33
N HIS A 189 2.91 -15.38 -0.33
CA HIS A 189 3.01 -16.65 0.41
C HIS A 189 3.06 -17.87 -0.51
N ASP A 190 2.26 -17.86 -1.55
CA ASP A 190 2.08 -18.93 -2.51
C ASP A 190 2.91 -18.79 -3.81
N VAL A 191 3.80 -17.78 -3.91
CA VAL A 191 4.59 -17.53 -5.14
C VAL A 191 5.40 -18.75 -5.58
N GLY A 192 5.80 -19.60 -4.66
CA GLY A 192 6.55 -20.82 -4.94
C GLY A 192 5.77 -21.90 -5.69
N LYS A 193 4.46 -21.80 -5.77
CA LYS A 193 3.63 -22.68 -6.59
C LYS A 193 3.98 -22.63 -8.08
N ILE A 194 4.67 -21.57 -8.53
CA ILE A 194 5.22 -21.52 -9.89
C ILE A 194 6.16 -22.70 -10.19
N GLY A 195 6.83 -23.23 -9.18
CA GLY A 195 7.73 -24.38 -9.28
C GLY A 195 7.04 -25.74 -9.11
N VAL A 196 5.74 -25.76 -8.89
CA VAL A 196 4.96 -27.00 -8.78
C VAL A 196 4.41 -27.35 -10.16
N PRO A 197 4.53 -28.62 -10.62
CA PRO A 197 3.97 -29.07 -11.90
C PRO A 197 2.45 -28.81 -11.97
N GLU A 198 1.98 -28.36 -13.13
CA GLU A 198 0.56 -28.06 -13.37
C GLU A 198 -0.34 -29.28 -13.15
N SER A 199 0.15 -30.49 -13.50
CA SER A 199 -0.55 -31.74 -13.28
C SER A 199 -0.86 -32.04 -11.80
N ILE A 200 -0.07 -31.46 -10.88
CA ILE A 200 -0.30 -31.57 -9.43
C ILE A 200 -1.24 -30.44 -8.97
N LEU A 201 -1.01 -29.19 -9.42
CA LEU A 201 -1.82 -28.03 -9.02
C LEU A 201 -3.29 -28.16 -9.44
N THR A 202 -3.53 -28.69 -10.66
CA THR A 202 -4.88 -28.77 -11.26
C THR A 202 -5.52 -30.15 -11.14
N LYS A 203 -4.92 -31.05 -10.34
CA LYS A 203 -5.44 -32.42 -10.19
C LYS A 203 -6.86 -32.43 -9.63
N ALA A 204 -7.78 -33.05 -10.34
CA ALA A 204 -9.21 -33.13 -9.96
C ALA A 204 -9.52 -34.10 -8.79
N GLY A 205 -8.50 -34.63 -8.13
CA GLY A 205 -8.64 -35.59 -7.02
C GLY A 205 -7.61 -35.31 -5.92
N PRO A 206 -7.60 -36.13 -4.86
CA PRO A 206 -6.62 -36.02 -3.80
C PRO A 206 -5.21 -36.27 -4.35
N LEU A 207 -4.23 -35.55 -3.81
CA LEU A 207 -2.82 -35.80 -4.09
C LEU A 207 -2.38 -37.07 -3.34
N ASP A 208 -1.52 -37.87 -4.00
CA ASP A 208 -0.83 -38.97 -3.35
C ASP A 208 0.39 -38.47 -2.54
N ASP A 209 1.11 -39.35 -1.87
CA ASP A 209 2.22 -38.97 -0.97
C ASP A 209 3.37 -38.31 -1.71
N ASP A 210 3.70 -38.77 -2.94
CA ASP A 210 4.76 -38.20 -3.75
C ASP A 210 4.38 -36.80 -4.27
N GLU A 211 3.15 -36.64 -4.73
CA GLU A 211 2.60 -35.35 -5.14
C GLU A 211 2.52 -34.37 -3.97
N TRP A 212 2.13 -34.83 -2.79
CA TRP A 212 2.17 -34.03 -1.57
C TRP A 212 3.59 -33.60 -1.20
N ALA A 213 4.58 -34.48 -1.34
CA ALA A 213 5.97 -34.15 -1.12
C ALA A 213 6.46 -33.03 -2.04
N VAL A 214 6.01 -33.02 -3.30
CA VAL A 214 6.27 -31.92 -4.24
C VAL A 214 5.54 -30.65 -3.85
N MET A 215 4.24 -30.73 -3.55
CA MET A 215 3.40 -29.59 -3.16
C MET A 215 3.98 -28.87 -1.92
N ARG A 216 4.39 -29.62 -0.91
CA ARG A 216 4.95 -29.05 0.35
C ARG A 216 6.25 -28.29 0.18
N ARG A 217 6.88 -28.33 -1.00
CA ARG A 217 8.12 -27.59 -1.28
C ARG A 217 7.87 -26.15 -1.73
N HIS A 218 6.62 -25.74 -2.03
CA HIS A 218 6.38 -24.37 -2.52
C HIS A 218 6.80 -23.27 -1.54
N PRO A 219 6.73 -23.41 -0.18
CA PRO A 219 7.24 -22.37 0.70
C PRO A 219 8.75 -22.16 0.55
N GLU A 220 9.54 -23.24 0.43
CA GLU A 220 10.99 -23.17 0.20
C GLU A 220 11.34 -22.62 -1.19
N ILE A 221 10.53 -22.95 -2.21
CA ILE A 221 10.68 -22.42 -3.55
C ILE A 221 10.36 -20.92 -3.55
N GLY A 222 9.28 -20.51 -2.88
CA GLY A 222 8.87 -19.11 -2.72
C GLY A 222 9.93 -18.27 -2.00
N GLU A 223 10.49 -18.80 -0.91
CA GLU A 223 11.61 -18.21 -0.21
C GLU A 223 12.78 -17.93 -1.17
N ARG A 224 13.20 -18.90 -1.96
CA ARG A 224 14.31 -18.75 -2.92
C ARG A 224 14.01 -17.76 -4.05
N ILE A 225 12.78 -17.73 -4.55
CA ILE A 225 12.35 -16.77 -5.58
C ILE A 225 12.44 -15.34 -5.06
N CYS A 226 12.02 -15.12 -3.81
CA CYS A 226 11.98 -13.80 -3.21
C CYS A 226 13.32 -13.35 -2.58
N ALA A 227 14.26 -14.26 -2.34
CA ALA A 227 15.55 -13.97 -1.70
C ALA A 227 16.34 -12.79 -2.29
N PRO A 228 16.31 -12.52 -3.61
CA PRO A 228 17.00 -11.36 -4.19
C PRO A 228 16.38 -9.99 -3.85
N LEU A 229 15.16 -9.96 -3.29
CA LEU A 229 14.48 -8.72 -2.94
C LEU A 229 15.11 -8.08 -1.69
N ALA A 230 15.40 -6.77 -1.73
CA ALA A 230 16.08 -6.07 -0.65
C ALA A 230 15.34 -6.16 0.70
N ALA A 231 14.01 -6.20 0.69
CA ALA A 231 13.18 -6.34 1.90
C ALA A 231 12.92 -7.80 2.31
N PHE A 232 13.51 -8.78 1.64
CA PHE A 232 13.26 -10.20 1.86
C PHE A 232 13.46 -10.63 3.32
N GLY A 233 14.50 -10.14 4.01
CA GLY A 233 14.78 -10.49 5.39
C GLY A 233 13.62 -10.28 6.36
N VAL A 234 12.65 -9.43 5.99
CA VAL A 234 11.50 -9.08 6.83
C VAL A 234 10.30 -9.98 6.55
N PHE A 235 9.99 -10.27 5.27
CA PHE A 235 8.82 -11.07 4.89
C PHE A 235 9.14 -12.50 4.42
N GLY A 236 10.39 -12.81 4.11
CA GLY A 236 10.81 -14.16 3.71
C GLY A 236 10.43 -15.26 4.71
N PRO A 237 10.64 -15.06 6.04
CA PRO A 237 10.17 -15.99 7.05
C PRO A 237 8.65 -16.25 7.03
N ILE A 238 7.85 -15.29 6.56
CA ILE A 238 6.40 -15.47 6.41
C ILE A 238 6.10 -16.43 5.26
N ILE A 239 6.76 -16.23 4.11
CA ILE A 239 6.62 -17.10 2.93
C ILE A 239 7.03 -18.54 3.28
N ARG A 240 8.14 -18.71 3.99
CA ARG A 240 8.64 -20.05 4.35
C ARG A 240 7.73 -20.79 5.32
N HIS A 241 7.14 -20.09 6.32
CA HIS A 241 6.52 -20.74 7.46
C HIS A 241 4.99 -20.57 7.54
N HIS A 242 4.31 -20.09 6.49
CA HIS A 242 2.85 -19.90 6.51
C HIS A 242 2.06 -21.22 6.58
N HIS A 243 2.68 -22.36 6.37
CA HIS A 243 2.11 -23.69 6.58
C HIS A 243 2.56 -24.38 7.85
N GLU A 244 3.30 -23.69 8.71
CA GLU A 244 3.58 -24.21 10.05
C GLU A 244 2.29 -24.19 10.89
N ARG A 245 2.20 -25.14 11.80
CA ARG A 245 1.07 -25.31 12.69
C ARG A 245 1.51 -25.14 14.12
N TRP A 246 0.64 -24.56 14.94
CA TRP A 246 0.94 -24.28 16.34
C TRP A 246 1.47 -25.50 17.09
N ASP A 247 0.89 -26.68 16.83
CA ASP A 247 1.27 -27.94 17.44
C ASP A 247 2.56 -28.59 16.87
N GLY A 248 3.17 -27.98 15.86
CA GLY A 248 4.39 -28.46 15.19
C GLY A 248 4.17 -29.57 14.18
N SER A 249 2.94 -29.88 13.81
CA SER A 249 2.63 -30.83 12.75
C SER A 249 2.63 -30.21 11.34
N GLY A 250 3.10 -28.94 11.24
CA GLY A 250 3.21 -28.20 9.99
C GLY A 250 4.48 -28.50 9.20
N TYR A 251 4.76 -27.68 8.18
CA TYR A 251 5.92 -27.77 7.31
C TYR A 251 6.38 -26.38 6.86
N PRO A 252 7.65 -26.18 6.42
CA PRO A 252 8.67 -27.19 6.11
C PRO A 252 9.53 -27.60 7.32
N ASP A 253 9.64 -26.75 8.37
CA ASP A 253 10.62 -26.93 9.43
C ASP A 253 10.06 -27.56 10.72
N GLY A 254 8.72 -27.72 10.82
CA GLY A 254 8.04 -28.27 11.98
C GLY A 254 8.15 -27.37 13.22
N LEU A 255 8.16 -26.06 13.02
CA LEU A 255 8.21 -25.06 14.10
C LEU A 255 6.96 -25.16 14.97
N ARG A 256 7.10 -24.80 16.27
CA ARG A 256 6.02 -24.89 17.26
C ARG A 256 5.84 -23.59 17.99
N HIS A 257 4.60 -23.31 18.35
CA HIS A 257 4.22 -22.20 19.22
C HIS A 257 4.80 -20.86 18.72
N GLU A 258 5.42 -20.09 19.61
CA GLU A 258 6.06 -18.80 19.32
C GLU A 258 7.36 -18.93 18.50
N GLY A 259 7.87 -20.14 18.29
CA GLY A 259 8.95 -20.38 17.33
C GLY A 259 8.53 -20.13 15.88
N ILE A 260 7.22 -20.16 15.60
CA ILE A 260 6.67 -19.73 14.30
C ILE A 260 6.66 -18.19 14.26
N PRO A 261 7.25 -17.56 13.23
CA PRO A 261 7.21 -16.09 13.09
C PRO A 261 5.78 -15.55 13.18
N ILE A 262 5.57 -14.45 13.93
CA ILE A 262 4.23 -13.89 14.15
C ILE A 262 3.48 -13.62 12.85
N GLY A 263 4.18 -13.09 11.83
CA GLY A 263 3.59 -12.85 10.51
C GLY A 263 3.12 -14.13 9.82
N ALA A 264 3.86 -15.23 9.96
CA ALA A 264 3.46 -16.54 9.41
C ALA A 264 2.22 -17.09 10.14
N ARG A 265 2.13 -16.93 11.46
CA ARG A 265 0.93 -17.30 12.24
C ARG A 265 -0.30 -16.51 11.82
N VAL A 266 -0.13 -15.19 11.58
CA VAL A 266 -1.20 -14.31 11.09
C VAL A 266 -1.65 -14.74 9.69
N VAL A 267 -0.73 -14.94 8.75
CA VAL A 267 -1.04 -15.33 7.37
C VAL A 267 -1.70 -16.71 7.32
N ALA A 268 -1.17 -17.72 8.03
CA ALA A 268 -1.77 -19.05 8.11
C ALA A 268 -3.23 -19.04 8.58
N LEU A 269 -3.52 -18.21 9.59
CA LEU A 269 -4.86 -18.08 10.16
C LEU A 269 -5.83 -17.43 9.16
N VAL A 270 -5.41 -16.33 8.53
CA VAL A 270 -6.24 -15.57 7.59
C VAL A 270 -6.44 -16.34 6.28
N ASP A 271 -5.41 -17.03 5.78
CA ASP A 271 -5.52 -17.88 4.58
C ASP A 271 -6.53 -19.02 4.79
N ALA A 272 -6.45 -19.72 5.92
CA ALA A 272 -7.42 -20.76 6.24
C ALA A 272 -8.84 -20.22 6.35
N PHE A 273 -9.04 -19.02 6.90
CA PHE A 273 -10.35 -18.37 6.97
C PHE A 273 -10.86 -17.99 5.58
N ASP A 274 -10.04 -17.34 4.74
CA ASP A 274 -10.41 -16.98 3.37
C ASP A 274 -10.73 -18.25 2.55
N ALA A 275 -9.91 -19.29 2.66
CA ALA A 275 -10.15 -20.58 2.03
C ALA A 275 -11.46 -21.25 2.45
N MET A 276 -11.96 -21.01 3.67
CA MET A 276 -13.24 -21.54 4.14
C MET A 276 -14.43 -20.72 3.64
N THR A 277 -14.28 -19.43 3.46
CA THR A 277 -15.38 -18.49 3.18
C THR A 277 -15.58 -18.16 1.70
N HIS A 278 -14.71 -18.68 0.81
CA HIS A 278 -14.84 -18.52 -0.64
C HIS A 278 -14.98 -19.87 -1.34
N ASP A 279 -15.72 -19.86 -2.47
CA ASP A 279 -15.90 -21.04 -3.30
C ASP A 279 -14.56 -21.49 -3.89
N ARG A 280 -14.32 -22.79 -3.88
CA ARG A 280 -13.23 -23.46 -4.60
C ARG A 280 -13.82 -24.48 -5.57
N SER A 281 -13.10 -24.84 -6.61
CA SER A 281 -13.56 -25.75 -7.68
C SER A 281 -14.14 -27.08 -7.19
N TYR A 282 -13.77 -27.49 -5.97
CA TYR A 282 -14.18 -28.75 -5.34
C TYR A 282 -14.98 -28.59 -4.04
N ARG A 283 -15.27 -27.34 -3.58
CA ARG A 283 -15.97 -27.10 -2.31
C ARG A 283 -16.68 -25.75 -2.29
N ALA A 284 -17.96 -25.75 -1.93
CA ALA A 284 -18.73 -24.53 -1.67
C ALA A 284 -18.22 -23.79 -0.42
N ALA A 285 -18.36 -22.46 -0.41
CA ALA A 285 -18.04 -21.60 0.72
C ALA A 285 -18.85 -21.98 1.96
N ARG A 286 -18.20 -21.92 3.12
CA ARG A 286 -18.90 -22.00 4.42
C ARG A 286 -19.43 -20.62 4.81
N SER A 287 -20.44 -20.59 5.67
CA SER A 287 -20.86 -19.33 6.29
C SER A 287 -19.73 -18.75 7.14
N ILE A 288 -19.69 -17.41 7.25
CA ILE A 288 -18.71 -16.74 8.12
C ILE A 288 -18.76 -17.25 9.56
N PRO A 289 -19.96 -17.42 10.20
CA PRO A 289 -20.04 -17.99 11.55
C PRO A 289 -19.44 -19.40 11.65
N ASP A 290 -19.69 -20.28 10.66
CA ASP A 290 -19.15 -21.64 10.67
C ASP A 290 -17.62 -21.64 10.50
N ALA A 291 -17.09 -20.76 9.63
CA ALA A 291 -15.65 -20.61 9.44
C ALA A 291 -14.96 -20.07 10.70
N LEU A 292 -15.55 -19.09 11.38
CA LEU A 292 -15.04 -18.57 12.65
C LEU A 292 -15.12 -19.63 13.75
N GLY A 293 -16.20 -20.41 13.82
CA GLY A 293 -16.31 -21.55 14.74
C GLY A 293 -15.20 -22.57 14.53
N GLU A 294 -14.85 -22.89 13.28
CA GLU A 294 -13.76 -23.81 12.95
C GLU A 294 -12.38 -23.23 13.35
N VAL A 295 -12.14 -21.94 13.10
CA VAL A 295 -10.93 -21.25 13.54
C VAL A 295 -10.74 -21.39 15.06
N VAL A 296 -11.78 -21.12 15.84
CA VAL A 296 -11.72 -21.24 17.31
C VAL A 296 -11.51 -22.69 17.74
N ARG A 297 -12.14 -23.66 17.07
CA ARG A 297 -11.99 -25.09 17.35
C ARG A 297 -10.56 -25.59 17.13
N LEU A 298 -9.84 -25.00 16.19
CA LEU A 298 -8.47 -25.35 15.83
C LEU A 298 -7.40 -24.50 16.56
N ALA A 299 -7.82 -23.53 17.39
CA ALA A 299 -6.92 -22.76 18.24
C ALA A 299 -6.14 -23.70 19.20
N GLY A 300 -4.85 -23.44 19.36
CA GLY A 300 -3.94 -24.28 20.14
C GLY A 300 -3.48 -25.56 19.43
N ARG A 301 -3.99 -25.85 18.22
CA ARG A 301 -3.56 -26.97 17.39
C ARG A 301 -2.99 -26.48 16.07
N GLN A 302 -3.84 -26.02 15.18
CA GLN A 302 -3.41 -25.46 13.90
C GLN A 302 -3.03 -23.98 14.04
N PHE A 303 -3.82 -23.22 14.77
CA PHE A 303 -3.67 -21.78 14.90
C PHE A 303 -3.20 -21.38 16.30
N ASP A 304 -2.53 -20.25 16.35
CA ASP A 304 -2.18 -19.56 17.58
C ASP A 304 -3.46 -19.28 18.39
N PRO A 305 -3.53 -19.74 19.66
CA PRO A 305 -4.71 -19.60 20.50
C PRO A 305 -5.05 -18.15 20.85
N ASP A 306 -4.07 -17.23 20.82
CA ASP A 306 -4.26 -15.82 21.10
C ASP A 306 -4.74 -15.05 19.86
N LEU A 307 -4.30 -15.45 18.65
CA LEU A 307 -4.70 -14.81 17.39
C LEU A 307 -6.12 -15.21 16.94
N ALA A 308 -6.53 -16.44 17.15
CA ALA A 308 -7.83 -16.94 16.71
C ALA A 308 -9.01 -16.10 17.24
N PRO A 309 -9.11 -15.76 18.54
CA PRO A 309 -10.14 -14.85 19.06
C PRO A 309 -10.04 -13.43 18.49
N MET A 310 -8.82 -12.93 18.20
CA MET A 310 -8.62 -11.60 17.64
C MET A 310 -9.16 -11.50 16.22
N LEU A 311 -9.02 -12.57 15.39
CA LEU A 311 -9.65 -12.64 14.08
C LEU A 311 -11.17 -12.60 14.19
N VAL A 312 -11.77 -13.33 15.11
CA VAL A 312 -13.23 -13.31 15.34
C VAL A 312 -13.71 -11.89 15.63
N VAL A 313 -13.00 -11.16 16.51
CA VAL A 313 -13.34 -9.77 16.84
C VAL A 313 -13.19 -8.87 15.61
N GLU A 314 -12.13 -9.07 14.81
CA GLU A 314 -11.88 -8.24 13.63
C GLU A 314 -12.94 -8.45 12.54
N ILE A 315 -13.29 -9.68 12.23
CA ILE A 315 -14.31 -10.00 11.23
C ILE A 315 -15.69 -9.48 11.66
N ASN A 316 -16.09 -9.68 12.92
CA ASN A 316 -17.38 -9.20 13.42
C ASN A 316 -17.51 -7.66 13.42
N ARG A 317 -16.38 -6.93 13.55
CA ARG A 317 -16.38 -5.46 13.40
C ARG A 317 -16.38 -5.02 11.94
N GLY A 318 -15.78 -5.79 11.08
CA GLY A 318 -15.59 -5.49 9.64
C GLY A 318 -16.66 -6.03 8.73
N ALA A 319 -17.62 -6.81 9.22
CA ALA A 319 -18.69 -7.42 8.40
C ALA A 319 -19.51 -6.39 7.58
N ALA A 320 -19.47 -5.10 7.94
CA ALA A 320 -20.09 -4.01 7.19
C ALA A 320 -19.16 -3.40 6.10
N MET A 321 -17.87 -3.76 6.03
CA MET A 321 -16.86 -3.09 5.16
C MET A 321 -16.18 -3.99 4.12
N VAL A 322 -16.33 -5.30 4.21
CA VAL A 322 -15.63 -6.26 3.32
C VAL A 322 -16.02 -6.14 1.83
N PRO A 323 -17.26 -5.83 1.44
CA PRO A 323 -17.62 -5.74 0.03
C PRO A 323 -17.08 -4.51 -0.71
N ALA A 324 -16.79 -3.40 -0.01
CA ALA A 324 -16.48 -2.13 -0.66
C ALA A 324 -14.98 -1.89 -0.94
N VAL A 325 -14.09 -2.69 -0.36
CA VAL A 325 -12.63 -2.49 -0.42
C VAL A 325 -11.96 -3.37 -1.48
N VAL A 326 -12.61 -4.45 -1.89
CA VAL A 326 -12.06 -5.44 -2.84
C VAL A 326 -11.90 -4.88 -4.26
N ASP A 327 -12.69 -3.86 -4.62
CA ASP A 327 -12.64 -3.21 -5.95
C ASP A 327 -11.59 -2.08 -6.07
N ARG A 328 -10.79 -1.83 -5.03
CA ARG A 328 -9.71 -0.84 -5.10
C ARG A 328 -8.35 -1.52 -5.06
N PRO A 329 -7.44 -1.21 -6.00
CA PRO A 329 -6.08 -1.72 -5.92
C PRO A 329 -5.46 -1.30 -4.58
N LEU A 330 -4.81 -2.26 -3.89
CA LEU A 330 -4.00 -1.98 -2.71
C LEU A 330 -2.85 -1.06 -3.12
N THR A 331 -3.03 0.23 -2.95
CA THR A 331 -1.94 1.20 -3.06
C THR A 331 -1.17 1.22 -1.74
N ALA A 332 0.09 1.65 -1.77
CA ALA A 332 0.86 1.92 -0.55
C ALA A 332 0.13 2.89 0.41
N ALA A 333 -0.74 3.76 -0.11
CA ALA A 333 -1.63 4.63 0.67
C ALA A 333 -2.78 3.84 1.34
N THR A 334 -3.31 2.79 0.69
CA THR A 334 -4.37 1.94 1.26
C THR A 334 -3.81 1.04 2.37
N LEU A 335 -2.55 0.61 2.24
CA LEU A 335 -1.83 -0.14 3.28
C LEU A 335 -1.40 0.76 4.45
N ARG A 336 -1.07 2.05 4.20
CA ARG A 336 -0.66 3.01 5.23
C ARG A 336 -1.79 3.65 6.01
N GLY A 337 -3.02 3.30 5.78
CA GLY A 337 -4.10 3.79 6.59
C GLY A 337 -5.07 4.66 5.82
N THR A 338 -6.21 4.16 5.69
CA THR A 338 -7.33 4.90 6.27
C THR A 338 -6.95 5.17 7.73
N ALA A 339 -6.42 6.34 8.00
CA ALA A 339 -6.44 6.93 9.32
C ALA A 339 -7.92 7.15 9.66
N ILE A 340 -8.57 6.10 10.09
CA ILE A 340 -9.79 6.21 10.86
C ILE A 340 -9.30 6.79 12.18
N ALA A 341 -9.63 8.04 12.43
CA ALA A 341 -9.43 8.69 13.71
C ALA A 341 -9.74 7.68 14.82
N SER A 342 -8.72 7.29 15.56
CA SER A 342 -8.86 6.34 16.65
C SER A 342 -9.70 7.02 17.75
N PRO A 343 -10.86 6.46 18.14
CA PRO A 343 -11.64 6.99 19.26
C PRO A 343 -10.94 6.83 20.62
N TRP A 344 -9.68 6.38 20.65
CA TRP A 344 -8.98 6.00 21.88
C TRP A 344 -7.90 6.97 22.34
N MET A 345 -7.83 8.20 21.79
CA MET A 345 -6.95 9.26 22.30
C MET A 345 -7.58 10.12 23.39
N SER A 346 -8.49 9.59 24.17
CA SER A 346 -8.92 10.22 25.41
C SER A 346 -8.97 9.17 26.51
N ARG A 347 -7.80 8.84 27.08
CA ARG A 347 -7.77 8.35 28.46
C ARG A 347 -7.80 9.55 29.38
N PRO A 348 -8.79 9.68 30.28
CA PRO A 348 -8.68 10.62 31.38
C PRO A 348 -7.62 10.11 32.37
N ASP A 349 -6.68 11.00 32.71
CA ASP A 349 -5.78 10.83 33.84
C ASP A 349 -6.59 10.52 35.10
N HIS A 350 -6.45 9.33 35.61
CA HIS A 350 -6.74 9.04 37.02
C HIS A 350 -5.43 9.08 37.80
N ARG A 351 -5.06 10.26 38.25
CA ARG A 351 -4.29 10.44 39.48
C ARG A 351 -5.23 10.93 40.55
N SER A 352 -5.45 10.12 41.53
CA SER A 352 -5.59 10.46 42.97
C SER A 352 -5.51 9.16 43.76
#